data_22da737fd37bb433bc8a582967b46030
#
_entry.id   22da737fd37bb433bc8a582967b46030
#
_cell.length_a   1.000
_cell.length_b   1.000
_cell.length_c   1.000
_cell.angle_alpha   90.00
_cell.angle_beta   90.00
_cell.angle_gamma   90.00
#
_symmetry.space_group_name_H-M   'P 1'
#
loop_
_entity.id
_entity.type
_entity.pdbx_description
1 polymer ?
#
loop_
_entity_poly.entity_id
_entity_poly.type
_entity_poly.pdbx_seq_one_letter_code
_entity_poly.pdbx_strand_id
1 'polypeptide(L)'
;MQIPIDLVFERTGDGRYRVTSDDVPGFYMAGDDIDAIQSDLNEVVSDLLRLNCGFIASEIRWFPTLSDVKRHLEKPLPEGKIRYIASGTLAA
;
A
#
# COMPACT_ATOMS: atom_id res chain seq x y z
N MET A 1 -3.78 18.01 10.95
CA MET A 1 -2.50 17.30 11.14
C MET A 1 -2.27 16.33 9.98
N GLN A 2 -1.08 16.26 9.48
CA GLN A 2 -0.71 15.34 8.41
C GLN A 2 0.29 14.30 8.94
N ILE A 3 0.09 13.04 8.55
CA ILE A 3 0.98 11.95 8.92
C ILE A 3 1.52 11.30 7.64
N PRO A 4 2.84 11.29 7.43
CA PRO A 4 3.43 10.54 6.32
C PRO A 4 3.49 9.05 6.68
N ILE A 5 3.17 8.19 5.71
CA ILE A 5 3.34 6.75 5.82
C ILE A 5 3.92 6.19 4.53
N ASP A 6 4.70 5.13 4.66
CA ASP A 6 5.24 4.42 3.52
C ASP A 6 4.63 3.03 3.43
N LEU A 7 4.21 2.66 2.23
CA LEU A 7 3.77 1.31 1.92
C LEU A 7 4.78 0.65 0.98
N VAL A 8 5.09 -0.60 1.26
CA VAL A 8 5.97 -1.40 0.41
C VAL A 8 5.12 -2.38 -0.38
N PHE A 9 5.11 -2.20 -1.70
CA PHE A 9 4.44 -3.10 -2.64
C PHE A 9 5.49 -4.05 -3.20
N GLU A 10 5.21 -5.34 -3.13
CA GLU A 10 6.09 -6.36 -3.68
C GLU A 10 5.29 -7.31 -4.59
N ARG A 11 5.92 -7.71 -5.70
CA ARG A 11 5.43 -8.78 -6.54
C ARG A 11 6.46 -9.91 -6.50
N THR A 12 6.00 -11.11 -6.15
CA THR A 12 6.85 -12.30 -6.15
C THR A 12 6.87 -12.96 -7.52
N GLY A 13 7.84 -13.83 -7.77
CA GLY A 13 7.99 -14.51 -9.06
C GLY A 13 6.84 -15.42 -9.45
N ASP A 14 5.97 -15.80 -8.49
CA ASP A 14 4.76 -16.58 -8.72
C ASP A 14 3.54 -15.72 -9.12
N GLY A 15 3.72 -14.42 -9.29
CA GLY A 15 2.67 -13.49 -9.69
C GLY A 15 1.78 -12.99 -8.56
N ARG A 16 2.13 -13.27 -7.31
CA ARG A 16 1.39 -12.77 -6.15
C ARG A 16 1.93 -11.41 -5.73
N TYR A 17 1.05 -10.64 -5.10
CA TYR A 17 1.36 -9.31 -4.59
C TYR A 17 1.28 -9.30 -3.08
N ARG A 18 2.13 -8.48 -2.47
CA ARG A 18 2.13 -8.25 -1.04
C ARG A 18 2.34 -6.77 -0.75
N VAL A 19 1.57 -6.24 0.19
CA VAL A 19 1.71 -4.86 0.65
C VAL A 19 1.93 -4.87 2.15
N THR A 20 3.00 -4.21 2.59
CA THR A 20 3.36 -4.09 4.00
C THR A 20 3.70 -2.65 4.34
N SER A 21 3.72 -2.33 5.63
CA SER A 21 4.14 -1.01 6.11
C SER A 21 4.71 -1.13 7.51
N ASP A 22 5.84 -0.45 7.74
CA ASP A 22 6.40 -0.29 9.08
C ASP A 22 5.74 0.84 9.86
N ASP A 23 5.01 1.72 9.17
CA ASP A 23 4.38 2.90 9.77
C ASP A 23 2.96 2.65 10.27
N VAL A 24 2.31 1.61 9.76
CA VAL A 24 0.94 1.24 10.13
C VAL A 24 0.97 -0.11 10.84
N PRO A 25 0.82 -0.13 12.17
CA PRO A 25 0.87 -1.38 12.93
C PRO A 25 -0.19 -2.38 12.48
N GLY A 26 0.24 -3.61 12.25
CA GLY A 26 -0.64 -4.70 11.82
C GLY A 26 -1.02 -4.69 10.34
N PHE A 27 -0.46 -3.78 9.55
CA PHE A 27 -0.79 -3.70 8.12
C PHE A 27 -0.14 -4.83 7.33
N TYR A 28 -0.98 -5.60 6.66
CA TYR A 28 -0.54 -6.64 5.73
C TYR A 28 -1.68 -6.95 4.76
N MET A 29 -1.39 -6.90 3.47
CA MET A 29 -2.33 -7.33 2.43
C MET A 29 -1.58 -8.22 1.45
N ALA A 30 -2.23 -9.28 0.98
CA ALA A 30 -1.65 -10.19 0.00
C ALA A 30 -2.74 -10.76 -0.91
N GLY A 31 -2.38 -11.10 -2.14
CA GLY A 31 -3.29 -11.70 -3.11
C GLY A 31 -2.67 -11.73 -4.50
N ASP A 32 -3.44 -12.25 -5.45
CA ASP A 32 -3.04 -12.33 -6.85
C ASP A 32 -3.71 -11.25 -7.73
N ASP A 33 -4.56 -10.41 -7.15
CA ASP A 33 -5.26 -9.34 -7.85
C ASP A 33 -4.88 -7.98 -7.25
N ILE A 34 -4.01 -7.25 -7.95
CA ILE A 34 -3.55 -5.94 -7.50
C ILE A 34 -4.68 -4.90 -7.48
N ASP A 35 -5.67 -5.00 -8.36
CA ASP A 35 -6.79 -4.08 -8.37
C ASP A 35 -7.67 -4.24 -7.13
N ALA A 36 -7.91 -5.48 -6.70
CA ALA A 36 -8.65 -5.76 -5.48
C ALA A 36 -7.89 -5.23 -4.25
N ILE A 37 -6.57 -5.42 -4.20
CA ILE A 37 -5.74 -4.90 -3.12
C ILE A 37 -5.83 -3.38 -3.06
N GLN A 38 -5.67 -2.71 -4.20
CA GLN A 38 -5.70 -1.24 -4.24
C GLN A 38 -7.07 -0.67 -3.89
N SER A 39 -8.15 -1.32 -4.29
CA SER A 39 -9.49 -0.82 -3.98
C SER A 39 -9.82 -0.87 -2.50
N ASP A 40 -9.21 -1.79 -1.75
CA ASP A 40 -9.42 -1.91 -0.30
C ASP A 40 -8.38 -1.15 0.53
N LEU A 41 -7.32 -0.68 -0.09
CA LEU A 41 -6.13 -0.15 0.59
C LEU A 41 -6.45 1.02 1.52
N ASN A 42 -7.17 2.03 1.03
CA ASN A 42 -7.48 3.22 1.81
C ASN A 42 -8.33 2.89 3.04
N GLU A 43 -9.30 2.00 2.88
CA GLU A 43 -10.16 1.57 3.97
C GLU A 43 -9.36 0.81 5.03
N VAL A 44 -8.53 -0.12 4.63
CA VAL A 44 -7.71 -0.92 5.55
C VAL A 44 -6.74 -0.03 6.31
N VAL A 45 -6.03 0.88 5.62
CA VAL A 45 -5.11 1.82 6.28
C VAL A 45 -5.85 2.71 7.28
N SER A 46 -6.99 3.26 6.88
CA SER A 46 -7.79 4.13 7.74
C SER A 46 -8.30 3.39 8.98
N ASP A 47 -8.78 2.16 8.82
CA ASP A 47 -9.29 1.34 9.92
C ASP A 47 -8.18 1.00 10.92
N LEU A 48 -7.00 0.59 10.44
CA LEU A 48 -5.88 0.24 11.31
C LEU A 48 -5.35 1.47 12.07
N LEU A 49 -5.26 2.62 11.43
CA LEU A 49 -4.84 3.84 12.09
C LEU A 49 -5.84 4.27 13.17
N ARG A 50 -7.12 4.14 12.90
CA ARG A 50 -8.16 4.44 13.89
C ARG A 50 -8.08 3.49 15.09
N LEU A 51 -7.97 2.18 14.83
CA LEU A 51 -7.98 1.16 15.88
C LEU A 51 -6.71 1.13 16.71
N ASN A 52 -5.55 1.32 16.07
CA ASN A 52 -4.24 1.14 16.73
C ASN A 52 -3.58 2.44 17.15
N CYS A 53 -3.90 3.56 16.50
CA CYS A 53 -3.25 4.86 16.75
C CYS A 53 -4.24 5.95 17.16
N GLY A 54 -5.55 5.69 17.14
CA GLY A 54 -6.56 6.69 17.45
C GLY A 54 -6.65 7.82 16.42
N PHE A 55 -6.07 7.64 15.23
CA PHE A 55 -6.05 8.65 14.18
C PHE A 55 -7.19 8.44 13.20
N ILE A 56 -7.99 9.47 12.99
CA ILE A 56 -9.09 9.45 12.01
C ILE A 56 -8.63 10.21 10.78
N ALA A 57 -8.36 9.48 9.69
CA ALA A 57 -7.94 10.07 8.43
C ALA A 57 -9.14 10.58 7.65
N SER A 58 -9.12 11.85 7.24
CA SER A 58 -10.15 12.45 6.37
C SER A 58 -9.78 12.38 4.91
N GLU A 59 -8.48 12.32 4.59
CA GLU A 59 -7.98 12.26 3.23
C GLU A 59 -6.66 11.50 3.20
N ILE A 60 -6.48 10.68 2.16
CA ILE A 60 -5.23 9.97 1.91
C ILE A 60 -4.77 10.30 0.49
N ARG A 61 -3.53 10.76 0.37
CA ARG A 61 -2.88 11.01 -0.92
C ARG A 61 -1.65 10.13 -1.05
N TRP A 62 -1.47 9.54 -2.21
CA TRP A 62 -0.35 8.64 -2.49
C TRP A 62 0.59 9.22 -3.53
N PHE A 63 1.89 9.07 -3.30
CA PHE A 63 2.95 9.42 -4.24
C PHE A 63 3.93 8.26 -4.39
N PRO A 64 4.13 7.73 -5.57
CA PRO A 64 3.36 8.01 -6.78
C PRO A 64 1.90 7.55 -6.65
N THR A 65 1.07 7.85 -7.65
CA THR A 65 -0.34 7.40 -7.62
C THR A 65 -0.41 5.87 -7.60
N LEU A 66 -1.50 5.32 -7.07
CA LEU A 66 -1.68 3.87 -7.04
C LEU A 66 -1.71 3.27 -8.45
N SER A 67 -2.19 4.01 -9.44
CA SER A 67 -2.14 3.58 -10.84
C SER A 67 -0.70 3.44 -11.35
N ASP A 68 0.20 4.33 -10.95
CA ASP A 68 1.61 4.24 -11.31
C ASP A 68 2.28 3.06 -10.63
N VAL A 69 1.96 2.81 -9.37
CA VAL A 69 2.46 1.63 -8.64
C VAL A 69 2.04 0.35 -9.36
N LYS A 70 0.76 0.25 -9.75
CA LYS A 70 0.24 -0.90 -10.48
C LYS A 70 1.01 -1.13 -11.77
N ARG A 71 1.24 -0.08 -12.58
CA ARG A 71 1.99 -0.20 -13.84
C ARG A 71 3.40 -0.72 -13.63
N HIS A 72 4.07 -0.27 -12.58
CA HIS A 72 5.42 -0.76 -12.26
C HIS A 72 5.42 -2.22 -11.83
N LEU A 73 4.43 -2.64 -11.05
CA LEU A 73 4.34 -4.01 -10.57
C LEU A 73 3.93 -5.01 -11.66
N GLU A 74 3.22 -4.56 -12.69
CA GLU A 74 2.79 -5.40 -13.80
C GLU A 74 3.86 -5.62 -14.87
N LYS A 75 4.98 -4.89 -14.81
CA LYS A 75 6.08 -5.10 -15.75
C LYS A 75 6.63 -6.51 -15.65
N PRO A 76 6.97 -7.16 -16.77
CA PRO A 76 7.59 -8.48 -16.74
C PRO A 76 8.89 -8.44 -15.95
N LEU A 77 9.06 -9.45 -15.07
CA LEU A 77 10.29 -9.63 -14.30
C LEU A 77 11.10 -10.74 -14.90
N PRO A 78 12.39 -10.54 -15.17
CA PRO A 78 13.25 -11.64 -15.57
C PRO A 78 13.46 -12.65 -14.44
N GLU A 79 13.66 -12.19 -13.19
CA GLU A 79 13.83 -13.03 -12.01
C GLU A 79 13.63 -12.18 -10.74
N GLY A 80 13.13 -12.80 -9.66
CA GLY A 80 13.10 -12.20 -8.34
C GLY A 80 11.86 -11.37 -8.02
N LYS A 81 12.04 -10.40 -7.13
CA LYS A 81 10.97 -9.55 -6.63
C LYS A 81 11.06 -8.15 -7.21
N ILE A 82 9.94 -7.56 -7.61
CA ILE A 82 9.84 -6.11 -7.74
C ILE A 82 9.37 -5.53 -6.41
N ARG A 83 10.07 -4.51 -5.97
CA ARG A 83 9.70 -3.76 -4.78
C ARG A 83 9.46 -2.31 -5.16
N TYR A 84 8.35 -1.77 -4.69
CA TYR A 84 8.00 -0.38 -4.92
C TYR A 84 7.49 0.25 -3.63
N ILE A 85 7.95 1.46 -3.33
CA ILE A 85 7.53 2.19 -2.14
C ILE A 85 6.63 3.33 -2.57
N ALA A 86 5.39 3.33 -2.08
CA ALA A 86 4.48 4.46 -2.21
C ALA A 86 4.39 5.18 -0.87
N SER A 87 4.60 6.48 -0.90
CA SER A 87 4.48 7.32 0.30
C SER A 87 3.10 7.96 0.33
N GLY A 88 2.43 7.85 1.47
CA GLY A 88 1.13 8.45 1.69
C GLY A 88 1.22 9.65 2.61
N THR A 89 0.37 10.65 2.36
CA THR A 89 0.12 11.76 3.28
C THR A 89 -1.30 11.67 3.77
N LEU A 90 -1.47 11.55 5.09
CA LEU A 90 -2.76 11.44 5.74
C LEU A 90 -3.11 12.75 6.39
N ALA A 91 -4.31 13.27 6.14
CA ALA A 91 -4.85 14.45 6.79
C ALA A 91 -6.01 14.05 7.70
N ALA A 92 -5.97 14.58 8.92
CA ALA A 92 -7.07 14.37 9.85
C ALA A 92 -8.25 15.30 9.55
#